data_1f4f930add3ae47644aa995a5aacbf69
#
_entry.id   1f4f930add3ae47644aa995a5aacbf69
#
_cell.length_a   1.000
_cell.length_b   1.000
_cell.length_c   1.000
_cell.angle_alpha   90.00
_cell.angle_beta   90.00
_cell.angle_gamma   90.00
#
_symmetry.space_group_name_H-M   'P 1'
#
loop_
_entity.id
_entity.type
_entity.pdbx_description
1 polymer ?
#
loop_
_entity_poly.entity_id
_entity_poly.type
_entity_poly.pdbx_seq_one_letter_code
_entity_poly.pdbx_strand_id
1 'polypeptide(L)'
;MSTPSVETVSVPFRSATIRDVARTAGVSVASASRALNGMTTVAPAMRERVLTAASQLRYVPHTAARALSRRRTDTIGVVLPDLHGEFFSEVIRGVDLAARRRSLHLLISTSHGDAAEAATAIRAMRGRVDGLLLMSPHVDGHLLADNLAADVPTVLINTQIEGHPHTAFCVDNYAGAVAAVEHLMSGARAGGRSIAHISGPADNLESQDRRRGFLDALNGAEGLVLEGDFSEESGYAAGLALADMAIRPAAVFAANDMMAIGCMLALADKGLVVPRDIAVAGFDDIPVARLMRPSLTTVRANIADLSRRALERLAQIIDGEAPLRNAAQTVGSHLIVRDSSTLQTAAAKTAF
;
A
#
# COMPACT_ATOMS: atom_id res chain seq x y z
N MET A 1 -64.57 -12.55 2.20
CA MET A 1 -63.79 -12.25 0.98
C MET A 1 -62.34 -12.57 1.28
N SER A 2 -61.91 -13.75 0.81
CA SER A 2 -60.54 -14.23 1.05
C SER A 2 -59.64 -13.75 -0.10
N THR A 3 -58.58 -13.06 0.24
CA THR A 3 -57.52 -12.64 -0.71
C THR A 3 -56.70 -13.86 -1.13
N PRO A 4 -56.43 -14.04 -2.44
CA PRO A 4 -55.59 -15.16 -2.87
C PRO A 4 -54.13 -14.90 -2.53
N SER A 5 -53.47 -15.89 -1.87
CA SER A 5 -52.06 -15.91 -1.63
C SER A 5 -51.28 -16.15 -2.90
N VAL A 6 -50.41 -15.20 -3.30
CA VAL A 6 -49.50 -15.37 -4.43
C VAL A 6 -48.29 -16.17 -3.93
N GLU A 7 -48.21 -17.45 -4.31
CA GLU A 7 -46.99 -18.25 -4.13
C GLU A 7 -45.93 -17.77 -5.13
N THR A 8 -44.86 -17.14 -4.61
CA THR A 8 -43.68 -16.85 -5.36
C THR A 8 -42.83 -18.11 -5.49
N VAL A 9 -42.92 -18.80 -6.60
CA VAL A 9 -42.04 -19.91 -6.98
C VAL A 9 -40.65 -19.33 -7.30
N SER A 10 -39.73 -19.41 -6.40
CA SER A 10 -38.32 -19.12 -6.66
C SER A 10 -37.72 -20.23 -7.52
N VAL A 11 -37.61 -20.02 -8.82
CA VAL A 11 -36.83 -20.91 -9.70
C VAL A 11 -35.33 -20.72 -9.34
N PRO A 12 -34.64 -21.75 -8.90
CA PRO A 12 -33.19 -21.61 -8.61
C PRO A 12 -32.47 -21.29 -9.91
N PHE A 13 -31.73 -20.19 -9.94
CA PHE A 13 -30.89 -19.75 -11.05
C PHE A 13 -29.80 -20.81 -11.26
N ARG A 14 -30.05 -21.76 -12.15
CA ARG A 14 -29.06 -22.77 -12.52
C ARG A 14 -28.14 -22.19 -13.60
N SER A 15 -26.97 -21.75 -13.23
CA SER A 15 -25.95 -21.32 -14.19
C SER A 15 -25.59 -22.46 -15.14
N ALA A 16 -25.48 -22.14 -16.44
CA ALA A 16 -25.04 -23.10 -17.43
C ALA A 16 -23.66 -23.68 -17.06
N THR A 17 -23.45 -24.94 -17.35
CA THR A 17 -22.21 -25.65 -17.08
C THR A 17 -21.43 -25.93 -18.39
N ILE A 18 -20.14 -26.25 -18.29
CA ILE A 18 -19.34 -26.67 -19.46
C ILE A 18 -19.93 -27.91 -20.15
N ARG A 19 -20.64 -28.77 -19.39
CA ARG A 19 -21.35 -29.93 -19.96
C ARG A 19 -22.51 -29.50 -20.85
N ASP A 20 -23.20 -28.44 -20.49
CA ASP A 20 -24.29 -27.89 -21.31
C ASP A 20 -23.74 -27.26 -22.58
N VAL A 21 -22.63 -26.51 -22.50
CA VAL A 21 -21.92 -25.96 -23.68
C VAL A 21 -21.47 -27.10 -24.61
N ALA A 22 -20.83 -28.13 -24.07
CA ALA A 22 -20.37 -29.27 -24.86
C ALA A 22 -21.54 -29.97 -25.58
N ARG A 23 -22.67 -30.18 -24.90
CA ARG A 23 -23.89 -30.77 -25.47
C ARG A 23 -24.47 -29.90 -26.61
N THR A 24 -24.60 -28.61 -26.39
CA THR A 24 -25.12 -27.67 -27.39
C THR A 24 -24.19 -27.55 -28.60
N ALA A 25 -22.88 -27.57 -28.41
CA ALA A 25 -21.89 -27.50 -29.48
C ALA A 25 -21.66 -28.86 -30.20
N GLY A 26 -22.24 -29.97 -29.72
CA GLY A 26 -22.05 -31.29 -30.27
C GLY A 26 -20.57 -31.81 -30.18
N VAL A 27 -19.93 -31.55 -29.06
CA VAL A 27 -18.52 -31.93 -28.83
C VAL A 27 -18.33 -32.57 -27.44
N SER A 28 -17.17 -33.19 -27.21
CA SER A 28 -16.83 -33.68 -25.87
C SER A 28 -16.54 -32.51 -24.92
N VAL A 29 -16.73 -32.72 -23.59
CA VAL A 29 -16.38 -31.75 -22.56
C VAL A 29 -14.91 -31.34 -22.64
N ALA A 30 -14.01 -32.30 -22.94
CA ALA A 30 -12.59 -32.05 -23.13
C ALA A 30 -12.31 -31.11 -24.33
N SER A 31 -13.06 -31.32 -25.46
CA SER A 31 -12.95 -30.47 -26.65
C SER A 31 -13.52 -29.07 -26.39
N ALA A 32 -14.68 -28.97 -25.69
CA ALA A 32 -15.25 -27.69 -25.27
C ALA A 32 -14.27 -26.91 -24.37
N SER A 33 -13.68 -27.57 -23.38
CA SER A 33 -12.68 -26.96 -22.51
C SER A 33 -11.46 -26.43 -23.26
N ARG A 34 -10.90 -27.23 -24.18
CA ARG A 34 -9.76 -26.80 -25.01
C ARG A 34 -10.10 -25.63 -25.91
N ALA A 35 -11.30 -25.62 -26.52
CA ALA A 35 -11.77 -24.51 -27.35
C ALA A 35 -11.95 -23.21 -26.56
N LEU A 36 -12.58 -23.27 -25.38
CA LEU A 36 -12.80 -22.13 -24.48
C LEU A 36 -11.49 -21.58 -23.91
N ASN A 37 -10.49 -22.44 -23.71
CA ASN A 37 -9.14 -22.04 -23.23
C ASN A 37 -8.20 -21.57 -24.35
N GLY A 38 -8.69 -21.43 -25.59
CA GLY A 38 -7.92 -20.85 -26.69
C GLY A 38 -6.81 -21.76 -27.24
N MET A 39 -6.81 -23.06 -26.95
CA MET A 39 -5.76 -23.98 -27.41
C MET A 39 -5.72 -24.07 -28.94
N THR A 40 -4.53 -23.94 -29.51
CA THR A 40 -4.31 -23.96 -30.98
C THR A 40 -4.59 -25.32 -31.62
N THR A 41 -4.65 -26.39 -30.83
CA THR A 41 -4.93 -27.78 -31.28
C THR A 41 -6.40 -28.01 -31.64
N VAL A 42 -7.31 -27.01 -31.44
CA VAL A 42 -8.73 -27.11 -31.77
C VAL A 42 -8.98 -26.50 -33.14
N ALA A 43 -9.63 -27.28 -34.03
CA ALA A 43 -10.01 -26.81 -35.37
C ALA A 43 -10.87 -25.54 -35.30
N PRO A 44 -10.64 -24.54 -36.18
CA PRO A 44 -11.34 -23.24 -36.12
C PRO A 44 -12.88 -23.39 -36.11
N ALA A 45 -13.44 -24.24 -36.95
CA ALA A 45 -14.88 -24.50 -37.02
C ALA A 45 -15.46 -25.10 -35.73
N MET A 46 -14.71 -25.93 -35.02
CA MET A 46 -15.12 -26.47 -33.72
C MET A 46 -15.07 -25.38 -32.64
N ARG A 47 -14.04 -24.52 -32.66
CA ARG A 47 -13.93 -23.39 -31.73
C ARG A 47 -15.12 -22.44 -31.88
N GLU A 48 -15.48 -22.10 -33.10
CA GLU A 48 -16.60 -21.19 -33.38
C GLU A 48 -17.92 -21.77 -32.83
N ARG A 49 -18.22 -23.06 -33.09
CA ARG A 49 -19.40 -23.72 -32.52
C ARG A 49 -19.46 -23.67 -31.01
N VAL A 50 -18.33 -23.91 -30.35
CA VAL A 50 -18.23 -23.89 -28.88
C VAL A 50 -18.44 -22.48 -28.34
N LEU A 51 -17.84 -21.46 -28.96
CA LEU A 51 -18.01 -20.06 -28.55
C LEU A 51 -19.45 -19.58 -28.74
N THR A 52 -20.08 -19.96 -29.85
CA THR A 52 -21.50 -19.67 -30.13
C THR A 52 -22.41 -20.32 -29.09
N ALA A 53 -22.21 -21.60 -28.77
CA ALA A 53 -22.98 -22.30 -27.75
C ALA A 53 -22.76 -21.68 -26.34
N ALA A 54 -21.54 -21.29 -25.98
CA ALA A 54 -21.25 -20.61 -24.72
C ALA A 54 -21.97 -19.26 -24.63
N SER A 55 -21.98 -18.47 -25.71
CA SER A 55 -22.68 -17.20 -25.79
C SER A 55 -24.19 -17.37 -25.64
N GLN A 56 -24.80 -18.32 -26.38
CA GLN A 56 -26.24 -18.62 -26.32
C GLN A 56 -26.68 -19.02 -24.90
N LEU A 57 -25.88 -19.82 -24.22
CA LEU A 57 -26.13 -20.28 -22.86
C LEU A 57 -25.72 -19.27 -21.80
N ARG A 58 -25.16 -18.12 -22.15
CA ARG A 58 -24.54 -17.14 -21.25
C ARG A 58 -23.57 -17.83 -20.27
N TYR A 59 -22.86 -18.85 -20.79
CA TYR A 59 -21.92 -19.59 -19.99
C TYR A 59 -20.67 -18.75 -19.70
N VAL A 60 -20.39 -18.54 -18.43
CA VAL A 60 -19.13 -17.95 -17.95
C VAL A 60 -18.27 -19.09 -17.40
N PRO A 61 -17.08 -19.33 -17.98
CA PRO A 61 -16.18 -20.35 -17.46
C PRO A 61 -15.85 -20.09 -15.98
N HIS A 62 -16.05 -21.08 -15.11
CA HIS A 62 -15.63 -20.98 -13.73
C HIS A 62 -14.11 -20.80 -13.66
N THR A 63 -13.65 -19.69 -13.06
CA THR A 63 -12.22 -19.40 -12.87
C THR A 63 -11.49 -20.51 -12.16
N ALA A 64 -12.10 -21.15 -11.15
CA ALA A 64 -11.54 -22.28 -10.44
C ALA A 64 -11.26 -23.51 -11.34
N ALA A 65 -12.15 -23.84 -12.30
CA ALA A 65 -11.93 -24.94 -13.24
C ALA A 65 -10.81 -24.63 -14.24
N ARG A 66 -10.66 -23.37 -14.63
CA ARG A 66 -9.57 -22.89 -15.49
C ARG A 66 -8.24 -22.92 -14.75
N ALA A 67 -8.23 -22.44 -13.50
CA ALA A 67 -7.07 -22.44 -12.62
C ALA A 67 -6.53 -23.86 -12.39
N LEU A 68 -7.43 -24.83 -12.14
CA LEU A 68 -7.06 -26.25 -11.97
C LEU A 68 -6.41 -26.83 -13.24
N SER A 69 -6.91 -26.45 -14.43
CA SER A 69 -6.37 -26.93 -15.72
C SER A 69 -5.02 -26.28 -16.07
N ARG A 70 -4.82 -25.01 -15.71
CA ARG A 70 -3.60 -24.22 -16.01
C ARG A 70 -2.59 -24.23 -14.89
N ARG A 71 -2.95 -24.71 -13.69
CA ARG A 71 -2.21 -24.54 -12.44
C ARG A 71 -1.87 -23.10 -12.11
N ARG A 72 -2.69 -22.15 -12.59
CA ARG A 72 -2.54 -20.71 -12.37
C ARG A 72 -3.92 -20.06 -12.21
N THR A 73 -4.00 -19.14 -11.28
CA THR A 73 -5.22 -18.38 -10.97
C THR A 73 -5.25 -17.02 -11.68
N ASP A 74 -4.11 -16.59 -12.23
CA ASP A 74 -3.85 -15.25 -12.75
C ASP A 74 -4.22 -14.16 -11.72
N THR A 75 -4.07 -14.49 -10.43
CA THR A 75 -4.45 -13.63 -9.30
C THR A 75 -3.27 -13.47 -8.34
N ILE A 76 -3.03 -12.25 -7.91
CA ILE A 76 -2.03 -11.91 -6.88
C ILE A 76 -2.77 -11.51 -5.61
N GLY A 77 -2.37 -12.10 -4.49
CA GLY A 77 -2.78 -11.69 -3.16
C GLY A 77 -2.00 -10.45 -2.71
N VAL A 78 -2.69 -9.51 -2.09
CA VAL A 78 -2.08 -8.32 -1.49
C VAL A 78 -2.62 -8.19 -0.08
N VAL A 79 -1.75 -8.33 0.93
CA VAL A 79 -2.10 -8.12 2.33
C VAL A 79 -1.46 -6.82 2.79
N LEU A 80 -2.29 -5.89 3.26
CA LEU A 80 -1.89 -4.56 3.72
C LEU A 80 -2.32 -4.35 5.17
N PRO A 81 -1.63 -3.49 5.94
CA PRO A 81 -2.06 -3.13 7.29
C PRO A 81 -3.43 -2.48 7.30
N ASP A 82 -3.71 -1.61 6.32
CA ASP A 82 -4.95 -0.86 6.19
C ASP A 82 -5.23 -0.54 4.71
N LEU A 83 -6.43 -0.05 4.42
CA LEU A 83 -6.84 0.52 3.13
C LEU A 83 -7.16 2.01 3.24
N HIS A 84 -7.18 2.54 4.47
CA HIS A 84 -7.48 3.95 4.71
C HIS A 84 -6.25 4.83 4.49
N GLY A 85 -6.50 6.02 3.94
CA GLY A 85 -5.47 7.03 3.70
C GLY A 85 -4.80 6.96 2.33
N GLU A 86 -4.16 8.09 1.95
CA GLU A 86 -3.57 8.25 0.61
C GLU A 86 -2.32 7.38 0.41
N PHE A 87 -1.59 7.07 1.48
CA PHE A 87 -0.41 6.19 1.41
C PHE A 87 -0.77 4.81 0.84
N PHE A 88 -1.81 4.15 1.40
CA PHE A 88 -2.23 2.83 0.90
C PHE A 88 -2.86 2.91 -0.48
N SER A 89 -3.53 4.01 -0.80
CA SER A 89 -4.02 4.27 -2.17
C SER A 89 -2.89 4.31 -3.19
N GLU A 90 -1.74 4.89 -2.85
CA GLU A 90 -0.53 4.90 -3.69
C GLU A 90 0.11 3.50 -3.81
N VAL A 91 0.14 2.71 -2.71
CA VAL A 91 0.56 1.30 -2.76
C VAL A 91 -0.29 0.54 -3.77
N ILE A 92 -1.63 0.60 -3.61
CA ILE A 92 -2.57 -0.10 -4.50
C ILE A 92 -2.44 0.39 -5.94
N ARG A 93 -2.28 1.69 -6.16
CA ARG A 93 -2.07 2.27 -7.50
C ARG A 93 -0.82 1.70 -8.17
N GLY A 94 0.29 1.57 -7.43
CA GLY A 94 1.52 0.98 -7.95
C GLY A 94 1.36 -0.48 -8.34
N VAL A 95 0.73 -1.26 -7.48
CA VAL A 95 0.44 -2.69 -7.69
C VAL A 95 -0.51 -2.86 -8.89
N ASP A 96 -1.61 -2.09 -8.98
CA ASP A 96 -2.60 -2.17 -10.06
C ASP A 96 -1.99 -1.86 -11.44
N LEU A 97 -1.13 -0.85 -11.52
CA LEU A 97 -0.43 -0.51 -12.76
C LEU A 97 0.42 -1.67 -13.29
N ALA A 98 1.10 -2.41 -12.41
CA ALA A 98 1.89 -3.57 -12.81
C ALA A 98 1.00 -4.79 -13.14
N ALA A 99 -0.06 -5.01 -12.36
CA ALA A 99 -1.00 -6.11 -12.56
C ALA A 99 -1.71 -6.01 -13.91
N ARG A 100 -2.21 -4.83 -14.28
CA ARG A 100 -2.87 -4.57 -15.58
C ARG A 100 -1.96 -4.89 -16.77
N ARG A 101 -0.69 -4.52 -16.72
CA ARG A 101 0.28 -4.80 -17.80
C ARG A 101 0.48 -6.29 -18.05
N ARG A 102 0.22 -7.11 -17.04
CA ARG A 102 0.39 -8.58 -17.06
C ARG A 102 -0.94 -9.34 -17.09
N SER A 103 -2.08 -8.63 -17.19
CA SER A 103 -3.43 -9.21 -17.15
C SER A 103 -3.68 -10.04 -15.88
N LEU A 104 -3.11 -9.60 -14.76
CA LEU A 104 -3.29 -10.19 -13.43
C LEU A 104 -4.45 -9.52 -12.70
N HIS A 105 -5.15 -10.30 -11.88
CA HIS A 105 -6.17 -9.81 -10.94
C HIS A 105 -5.56 -9.61 -9.54
N LEU A 106 -6.16 -8.73 -8.75
CA LEU A 106 -5.74 -8.50 -7.37
C LEU A 106 -6.80 -9.01 -6.41
N LEU A 107 -6.37 -9.75 -5.39
CA LEU A 107 -7.17 -10.12 -4.22
C LEU A 107 -6.57 -9.40 -3.02
N ILE A 108 -7.25 -8.36 -2.52
CA ILE A 108 -6.74 -7.50 -1.44
C ILE A 108 -7.39 -7.90 -0.13
N SER A 109 -6.61 -7.96 0.94
CA SER A 109 -7.06 -8.16 2.32
C SER A 109 -6.29 -7.22 3.25
N THR A 110 -6.90 -6.90 4.39
CA THR A 110 -6.29 -6.11 5.45
C THR A 110 -5.93 -6.97 6.64
N SER A 111 -4.94 -6.53 7.40
CA SER A 111 -4.54 -7.11 8.68
C SER A 111 -4.81 -6.20 9.87
N HIS A 112 -5.36 -5.01 9.64
CA HIS A 112 -5.65 -4.00 10.68
C HIS A 112 -4.45 -3.75 11.62
N GLY A 113 -3.24 -3.88 11.09
CA GLY A 113 -2.01 -3.75 11.88
C GLY A 113 -1.71 -4.94 12.82
N ASP A 114 -2.51 -6.01 12.79
CA ASP A 114 -2.35 -7.19 13.66
C ASP A 114 -1.69 -8.37 12.92
N ALA A 115 -0.66 -8.96 13.51
CA ALA A 115 0.09 -10.06 12.90
C ALA A 115 -0.73 -11.36 12.80
N ALA A 116 -1.66 -11.62 13.73
CA ALA A 116 -2.53 -12.80 13.68
C ALA A 116 -3.61 -12.67 12.61
N GLU A 117 -4.12 -11.46 12.39
CA GLU A 117 -5.03 -11.16 11.28
C GLU A 117 -4.30 -11.26 9.94
N ALA A 118 -3.05 -10.77 9.85
CA ALA A 118 -2.20 -10.96 8.66
C ALA A 118 -2.02 -12.45 8.34
N ALA A 119 -1.70 -13.28 9.34
CA ALA A 119 -1.60 -14.72 9.21
C ALA A 119 -2.92 -15.37 8.74
N THR A 120 -4.06 -14.87 9.22
CA THR A 120 -5.38 -15.35 8.79
C THR A 120 -5.67 -14.96 7.34
N ALA A 121 -5.36 -13.73 6.93
CA ALA A 121 -5.49 -13.28 5.55
C ALA A 121 -4.61 -14.11 4.60
N ILE A 122 -3.34 -14.38 4.97
CA ILE A 122 -2.42 -15.23 4.22
C ILE A 122 -3.01 -16.65 4.03
N ARG A 123 -3.51 -17.27 5.11
CA ARG A 123 -4.14 -18.60 5.01
C ARG A 123 -5.36 -18.61 4.11
N ALA A 124 -6.20 -17.56 4.16
CA ALA A 124 -7.39 -17.45 3.32
C ALA A 124 -7.07 -17.32 1.81
N MET A 125 -5.88 -16.85 1.46
CA MET A 125 -5.43 -16.70 0.07
C MET A 125 -4.86 -17.99 -0.54
N ARG A 126 -4.53 -19.01 0.28
CA ARG A 126 -4.00 -20.28 -0.21
C ARG A 126 -4.90 -20.92 -1.26
N GLY A 127 -4.32 -21.35 -2.39
CA GLY A 127 -5.05 -21.94 -3.52
C GLY A 127 -5.92 -20.95 -4.32
N ARG A 128 -5.93 -19.67 -3.98
CA ARG A 128 -6.68 -18.63 -4.68
C ARG A 128 -5.79 -17.65 -5.44
N VAL A 129 -4.51 -17.61 -5.10
CA VAL A 129 -3.52 -16.69 -5.68
C VAL A 129 -2.29 -17.45 -6.16
N ASP A 130 -1.58 -16.92 -7.14
CA ASP A 130 -0.34 -17.46 -7.68
C ASP A 130 0.90 -16.94 -6.93
N GLY A 131 0.74 -15.86 -6.18
CA GLY A 131 1.76 -15.26 -5.36
C GLY A 131 1.19 -14.19 -4.44
N LEU A 132 2.01 -13.72 -3.50
CA LEU A 132 1.62 -12.83 -2.42
C LEU A 132 2.54 -11.61 -2.35
N LEU A 133 1.94 -10.41 -2.29
CA LEU A 133 2.57 -9.20 -1.78
C LEU A 133 2.12 -9.00 -0.34
N LEU A 134 3.06 -8.86 0.58
CA LEU A 134 2.79 -8.69 2.00
C LEU A 134 3.44 -7.42 2.51
N MET A 135 2.64 -6.55 3.10
CA MET A 135 3.08 -5.41 3.89
C MET A 135 2.58 -5.58 5.33
N SER A 136 3.52 -5.81 6.25
CA SER A 136 3.26 -5.93 7.69
C SER A 136 4.46 -5.37 8.45
N PRO A 137 4.49 -4.06 8.69
CA PRO A 137 5.66 -3.38 9.26
C PRO A 137 5.81 -3.59 10.78
N HIS A 138 5.05 -4.50 11.38
CA HIS A 138 5.12 -4.82 12.80
C HIS A 138 6.27 -5.79 13.12
N VAL A 139 6.80 -5.70 14.33
CA VAL A 139 8.04 -6.38 14.78
C VAL A 139 7.92 -7.92 14.84
N ASP A 140 6.72 -8.50 14.95
CA ASP A 140 6.55 -9.96 15.06
C ASP A 140 6.62 -10.68 13.70
N GLY A 141 7.84 -10.74 13.15
CA GLY A 141 8.13 -11.46 11.90
C GLY A 141 8.02 -12.99 12.01
N HIS A 142 8.13 -13.58 13.20
CA HIS A 142 8.08 -15.04 13.39
C HIS A 142 6.68 -15.59 13.10
N LEU A 143 5.64 -14.94 13.61
CA LEU A 143 4.26 -15.35 13.35
C LEU A 143 3.92 -15.28 11.85
N LEU A 144 4.44 -14.28 11.14
CA LEU A 144 4.26 -14.18 9.69
C LEU A 144 4.99 -15.30 8.97
N ALA A 145 6.23 -15.58 9.35
CA ALA A 145 7.07 -16.60 8.76
C ALA A 145 6.41 -17.99 8.80
N ASP A 146 5.86 -18.37 9.95
CA ASP A 146 5.20 -19.67 10.16
C ASP A 146 3.94 -19.85 9.29
N ASN A 147 3.35 -18.76 8.81
CA ASN A 147 2.15 -18.78 7.99
C ASN A 147 2.42 -18.61 6.49
N LEU A 148 3.62 -18.19 6.09
CA LEU A 148 4.00 -18.14 4.69
C LEU A 148 4.23 -19.56 4.15
N ALA A 149 3.45 -19.92 3.13
CA ALA A 149 3.58 -21.23 2.50
C ALA A 149 4.82 -21.24 1.58
N ALA A 150 5.65 -22.27 1.72
CA ALA A 150 6.88 -22.40 0.92
C ALA A 150 6.63 -22.55 -0.60
N ASP A 151 5.42 -22.94 -0.97
CA ASP A 151 4.98 -23.14 -2.37
C ASP A 151 4.29 -21.92 -2.98
N VAL A 152 4.05 -20.84 -2.19
CA VAL A 152 3.47 -19.57 -2.66
C VAL A 152 4.57 -18.50 -2.71
N PRO A 153 5.03 -18.11 -3.91
CA PRO A 153 5.97 -17.02 -4.06
C PRO A 153 5.50 -15.75 -3.31
N THR A 154 6.35 -15.21 -2.47
CA THR A 154 6.02 -14.03 -1.66
C THR A 154 7.09 -12.97 -1.81
N VAL A 155 6.67 -11.71 -2.00
CA VAL A 155 7.50 -10.52 -1.96
C VAL A 155 6.98 -9.58 -0.87
N LEU A 156 7.90 -9.06 -0.07
CA LEU A 156 7.59 -8.19 1.06
C LEU A 156 7.71 -6.71 0.66
N ILE A 157 6.84 -5.86 1.22
CA ILE A 157 6.87 -4.41 1.07
C ILE A 157 7.00 -3.81 2.46
N ASN A 158 8.02 -3.00 2.70
CA ASN A 158 8.32 -2.38 4.00
C ASN A 158 8.22 -3.36 5.18
N THR A 159 8.62 -4.59 4.93
CA THR A 159 8.55 -5.70 5.88
C THR A 159 9.82 -6.51 5.73
N GLN A 160 10.41 -6.91 6.83
CA GLN A 160 11.56 -7.81 6.87
C GLN A 160 11.27 -8.97 7.82
N ILE A 161 11.59 -10.18 7.40
CA ILE A 161 11.44 -11.38 8.20
C ILE A 161 12.83 -12.04 8.29
N GLU A 162 13.43 -11.99 9.46
CA GLU A 162 14.75 -12.56 9.68
C GLU A 162 14.78 -14.06 9.44
N GLY A 163 15.84 -14.54 8.81
CA GLY A 163 16.04 -15.97 8.54
C GLY A 163 15.18 -16.57 7.40
N HIS A 164 14.35 -15.76 6.72
CA HIS A 164 13.48 -16.24 5.64
C HIS A 164 13.91 -15.71 4.26
N PRO A 165 13.89 -16.57 3.21
CA PRO A 165 14.42 -16.24 1.89
C PRO A 165 13.41 -15.47 1.02
N HIS A 166 12.82 -14.38 1.55
CA HIS A 166 11.90 -13.55 0.78
C HIS A 166 12.59 -12.29 0.25
N THR A 167 12.26 -11.91 -0.98
CA THR A 167 12.66 -10.60 -1.50
C THR A 167 11.82 -9.53 -0.82
N ALA A 168 12.46 -8.49 -0.30
CA ALA A 168 11.82 -7.34 0.32
C ALA A 168 12.15 -6.05 -0.45
N PHE A 169 11.19 -5.16 -0.56
CA PHE A 169 11.37 -3.79 -1.02
C PHE A 169 11.04 -2.84 0.13
N CYS A 170 12.02 -2.04 0.55
CA CYS A 170 11.89 -1.14 1.70
C CYS A 170 12.26 0.28 1.30
N VAL A 171 11.62 1.26 1.93
CA VAL A 171 12.02 2.67 1.84
C VAL A 171 13.20 2.91 2.77
N ASP A 172 14.12 3.79 2.39
CA ASP A 172 15.15 4.28 3.31
C ASP A 172 14.54 5.34 4.25
N ASN A 173 13.88 4.83 5.29
CA ASN A 173 13.19 5.64 6.28
C ASN A 173 14.17 6.46 7.12
N TYR A 174 15.31 5.87 7.48
CA TYR A 174 16.33 6.53 8.31
C TYR A 174 16.96 7.71 7.58
N ALA A 175 17.48 7.50 6.36
CA ALA A 175 18.12 8.58 5.62
C ALA A 175 17.11 9.70 5.25
N GLY A 176 15.87 9.35 4.95
CA GLY A 176 14.82 10.33 4.70
C GLY A 176 14.53 11.21 5.92
N ALA A 177 14.42 10.59 7.10
CA ALA A 177 14.20 11.32 8.34
C ALA A 177 15.39 12.24 8.68
N VAL A 178 16.61 11.75 8.54
CA VAL A 178 17.82 12.58 8.71
C VAL A 178 17.77 13.82 7.81
N ALA A 179 17.48 13.64 6.52
CA ALA A 179 17.44 14.76 5.58
C ALA A 179 16.34 15.80 5.92
N ALA A 180 15.16 15.34 6.38
CA ALA A 180 14.08 16.23 6.80
C ALA A 180 14.48 17.04 8.06
N VAL A 181 15.06 16.38 9.04
CA VAL A 181 15.46 17.00 10.31
C VAL A 181 16.61 17.96 10.11
N GLU A 182 17.65 17.61 9.34
CA GLU A 182 18.76 18.51 9.00
C GLU A 182 18.26 19.79 8.30
N HIS A 183 17.31 19.65 7.40
CA HIS A 183 16.65 20.80 6.74
C HIS A 183 15.96 21.69 7.78
N LEU A 184 15.13 21.14 8.67
CA LEU A 184 14.43 21.89 9.70
C LEU A 184 15.40 22.53 10.70
N MET A 185 16.46 21.80 11.08
CA MET A 185 17.53 22.32 11.96
C MET A 185 18.26 23.52 11.36
N SER A 186 18.47 23.55 10.05
CA SER A 186 19.10 24.67 9.38
C SER A 186 18.34 25.99 9.57
N GLY A 187 17.00 25.92 9.58
CA GLY A 187 16.11 27.05 9.90
C GLY A 187 16.00 27.35 11.40
N ALA A 188 15.95 26.31 12.24
CA ALA A 188 15.73 26.42 13.70
C ALA A 188 16.95 26.95 14.45
N ARG A 189 18.18 26.62 14.05
CA ARG A 189 19.43 27.06 14.69
C ARG A 189 19.56 28.57 14.77
N ALA A 190 18.99 29.29 13.80
CA ALA A 190 19.00 30.76 13.81
C ALA A 190 18.20 31.36 14.99
N GLY A 191 17.29 30.59 15.62
CA GLY A 191 16.44 31.03 16.73
C GLY A 191 16.70 30.36 18.09
N GLY A 192 17.61 29.40 18.18
CA GLY A 192 17.96 28.71 19.46
C GLY A 192 16.81 27.87 20.05
N ARG A 193 15.80 27.48 19.25
CA ARG A 193 14.65 26.70 19.70
C ARG A 193 14.79 25.23 19.33
N SER A 194 14.14 24.36 20.12
CA SER A 194 14.10 22.91 19.89
C SER A 194 13.29 22.54 18.64
N ILE A 195 13.41 21.26 18.22
CA ILE A 195 12.56 20.64 17.19
C ILE A 195 11.75 19.52 17.84
N ALA A 196 10.49 19.38 17.40
CA ALA A 196 9.63 18.28 17.82
C ALA A 196 9.52 17.22 16.72
N HIS A 197 9.30 15.96 17.16
CA HIS A 197 8.94 14.83 16.31
C HIS A 197 7.58 14.29 16.74
N ILE A 198 6.64 14.15 15.79
CA ILE A 198 5.43 13.37 16.00
C ILE A 198 5.73 11.98 15.45
N SER A 199 5.99 11.04 16.36
CA SER A 199 6.35 9.66 16.03
C SER A 199 5.12 8.87 15.58
N GLY A 200 5.29 7.83 14.76
CA GLY A 200 4.27 6.82 14.55
C GLY A 200 4.28 5.75 15.65
N PRO A 201 3.49 4.64 15.48
CA PRO A 201 3.42 3.55 16.46
C PRO A 201 4.78 2.97 16.81
N ALA A 202 4.98 2.66 18.09
CA ALA A 202 6.29 2.24 18.60
C ALA A 202 6.71 0.83 18.12
N ASP A 203 5.76 -0.02 17.78
CA ASP A 203 5.96 -1.37 17.25
C ASP A 203 6.13 -1.41 15.72
N ASN A 204 6.05 -0.26 15.05
CA ASN A 204 6.20 -0.15 13.60
C ASN A 204 7.67 0.14 13.23
N LEU A 205 8.27 -0.72 12.40
CA LEU A 205 9.68 -0.62 11.99
C LEU A 205 10.00 0.69 11.25
N GLU A 206 9.08 1.16 10.40
CA GLU A 206 9.26 2.43 9.67
C GLU A 206 9.27 3.62 10.63
N SER A 207 8.37 3.59 11.63
CA SER A 207 8.33 4.59 12.71
C SER A 207 9.62 4.61 13.53
N GLN A 208 10.14 3.43 13.89
CA GLN A 208 11.39 3.31 14.64
C GLN A 208 12.58 3.87 13.86
N ASP A 209 12.69 3.58 12.56
CA ASP A 209 13.75 4.11 11.72
C ASP A 209 13.66 5.62 11.55
N ARG A 210 12.44 6.17 11.34
CA ARG A 210 12.21 7.63 11.24
C ARG A 210 12.55 8.33 12.57
N ARG A 211 12.17 7.73 13.70
CA ARG A 211 12.52 8.25 15.04
C ARG A 211 14.02 8.20 15.29
N ARG A 212 14.69 7.11 14.93
CA ARG A 212 16.14 7.00 15.04
C ARG A 212 16.84 8.07 14.21
N GLY A 213 16.43 8.26 12.95
CA GLY A 213 16.95 9.32 12.08
C GLY A 213 16.74 10.72 12.66
N PHE A 214 15.57 10.97 13.28
CA PHE A 214 15.31 12.22 14.01
C PHE A 214 16.31 12.44 15.14
N LEU A 215 16.46 11.47 16.03
CA LEU A 215 17.35 11.58 17.21
C LEU A 215 18.81 11.75 16.80
N ASP A 216 19.29 11.01 15.83
CA ASP A 216 20.66 11.09 15.36
C ASP A 216 20.97 12.43 14.68
N ALA A 217 20.02 12.94 13.88
CA ALA A 217 20.16 14.24 13.19
C ALA A 217 20.17 15.44 14.14
N LEU A 218 19.59 15.33 15.34
CA LEU A 218 19.68 16.37 16.37
C LEU A 218 21.12 16.62 16.81
N ASN A 219 22.00 15.63 16.71
CA ASN A 219 23.42 15.75 17.05
C ASN A 219 23.66 16.39 18.43
N GLY A 220 22.92 15.92 19.45
CA GLY A 220 23.01 16.38 20.84
C GLY A 220 22.16 17.63 21.15
N ALA A 221 21.42 18.19 20.20
CA ALA A 221 20.43 19.22 20.49
C ALA A 221 19.18 18.64 21.18
N GLU A 222 18.45 19.48 21.91
CA GLU A 222 17.21 19.07 22.54
C GLU A 222 16.12 18.83 21.48
N GLY A 223 15.44 17.67 21.59
CA GLY A 223 14.29 17.28 20.78
C GLY A 223 13.13 16.82 21.64
N LEU A 224 11.92 17.16 21.22
CA LEU A 224 10.69 16.69 21.84
C LEU A 224 10.11 15.58 20.99
N VAL A 225 9.68 14.46 21.58
CA VAL A 225 8.96 13.39 20.89
C VAL A 225 7.55 13.30 21.44
N LEU A 226 6.55 13.40 20.55
CA LEU A 226 5.14 13.16 20.83
C LEU A 226 4.74 11.85 20.15
N GLU A 227 3.88 11.08 20.78
CA GLU A 227 3.38 9.84 20.21
C GLU A 227 2.23 10.12 19.24
N GLY A 228 2.20 9.38 18.15
CA GLY A 228 1.15 9.36 17.14
C GLY A 228 0.94 7.93 16.62
N ASP A 229 0.00 7.76 15.73
CA ASP A 229 -0.44 6.46 15.18
C ASP A 229 -0.58 6.46 13.66
N PHE A 230 0.03 7.44 13.00
CA PHE A 230 -0.08 7.75 11.56
C PHE A 230 -1.41 8.37 11.13
N SER A 231 -2.41 8.53 12.02
CA SER A 231 -3.67 9.21 11.71
C SER A 231 -3.53 10.73 11.69
N GLU A 232 -4.43 11.39 10.97
CA GLU A 232 -4.57 12.84 11.01
C GLU A 232 -4.95 13.33 12.41
N GLU A 233 -5.83 12.59 13.09
CA GLU A 233 -6.31 12.89 14.42
C GLU A 233 -5.18 12.94 15.46
N SER A 234 -4.26 11.98 15.43
CA SER A 234 -3.10 11.98 16.33
C SER A 234 -2.15 13.16 16.02
N GLY A 235 -1.98 13.47 14.75
CA GLY A 235 -1.25 14.65 14.31
C GLY A 235 -1.88 15.95 14.79
N TYR A 236 -3.20 16.07 14.73
CA TYR A 236 -3.96 17.20 15.21
C TYR A 236 -3.83 17.35 16.74
N ALA A 237 -3.98 16.26 17.50
CA ALA A 237 -3.81 16.27 18.94
C ALA A 237 -2.39 16.71 19.35
N ALA A 238 -1.36 16.21 18.67
CA ALA A 238 0.02 16.62 18.87
C ALA A 238 0.23 18.11 18.54
N GLY A 239 -0.39 18.60 17.46
CA GLY A 239 -0.37 20.03 17.08
C GLY A 239 -0.97 20.95 18.13
N LEU A 240 -2.11 20.55 18.74
CA LEU A 240 -2.71 21.28 19.86
C LEU A 240 -1.76 21.32 21.06
N ALA A 241 -1.17 20.19 21.44
CA ALA A 241 -0.23 20.11 22.55
C ALA A 241 0.98 21.04 22.33
N LEU A 242 1.53 21.07 21.11
CA LEU A 242 2.64 21.95 20.75
C LEU A 242 2.25 23.43 20.77
N ALA A 243 1.04 23.77 20.32
CA ALA A 243 0.53 25.14 20.30
C ALA A 243 0.36 25.71 21.72
N ASP A 244 -0.02 24.87 22.68
CA ASP A 244 -0.27 25.28 24.08
C ASP A 244 0.99 25.31 24.94
N MET A 245 2.17 24.92 24.40
CA MET A 245 3.45 25.00 25.12
C MET A 245 3.87 26.45 25.38
N ALA A 246 4.40 26.71 26.57
CA ALA A 246 4.96 28.03 26.93
C ALA A 246 6.16 28.40 26.04
N ILE A 247 7.02 27.39 25.73
CA ILE A 247 8.13 27.53 24.81
C ILE A 247 7.88 26.53 23.66
N ARG A 248 7.49 27.07 22.51
CA ARG A 248 7.17 26.25 21.33
C ARG A 248 8.42 25.84 20.58
N PRO A 249 8.46 24.64 20.00
CA PRO A 249 9.54 24.27 19.10
C PRO A 249 9.58 25.20 17.87
N ALA A 250 10.74 25.32 17.23
CA ALA A 250 10.87 26.06 15.97
C ALA A 250 10.27 25.29 14.79
N ALA A 251 10.30 23.97 14.85
CA ALA A 251 9.85 23.11 13.79
C ALA A 251 9.34 21.76 14.31
N VAL A 252 8.55 21.10 13.47
CA VAL A 252 7.99 19.77 13.70
C VAL A 252 8.32 18.88 12.50
N PHE A 253 8.89 17.71 12.78
CA PHE A 253 8.96 16.59 11.85
C PHE A 253 7.90 15.57 12.24
N ALA A 254 6.87 15.40 11.43
CA ALA A 254 5.88 14.33 11.60
C ALA A 254 6.33 13.08 10.84
N ALA A 255 6.14 11.91 11.45
CA ALA A 255 6.57 10.65 10.86
C ALA A 255 5.83 10.29 9.56
N ASN A 256 4.65 10.90 9.29
CA ASN A 256 4.02 10.84 7.98
C ASN A 256 3.30 12.15 7.62
N ASP A 257 2.83 12.25 6.38
CA ASP A 257 2.15 13.45 5.88
C ASP A 257 0.76 13.66 6.52
N MET A 258 0.04 12.58 6.86
CA MET A 258 -1.28 12.70 7.49
C MET A 258 -1.17 13.38 8.86
N MET A 259 -0.22 12.93 9.71
CA MET A 259 0.04 13.61 11.00
C MET A 259 0.57 15.03 10.79
N ALA A 260 1.40 15.27 9.76
CA ALA A 260 1.85 16.63 9.45
C ALA A 260 0.67 17.56 9.10
N ILE A 261 -0.30 17.08 8.32
CA ILE A 261 -1.52 17.80 7.93
C ILE A 261 -2.36 18.08 9.16
N GLY A 262 -2.63 17.07 10.00
CA GLY A 262 -3.36 17.24 11.26
C GLY A 262 -2.70 18.27 12.17
N CYS A 263 -1.37 18.21 12.32
CA CYS A 263 -0.61 19.21 13.08
C CYS A 263 -0.77 20.62 12.49
N MET A 264 -0.66 20.80 11.18
CA MET A 264 -0.85 22.10 10.53
C MET A 264 -2.26 22.67 10.74
N LEU A 265 -3.29 21.83 10.71
CA LEU A 265 -4.67 22.23 10.99
C LEU A 265 -4.80 22.72 12.44
N ALA A 266 -4.29 21.96 13.41
CA ALA A 266 -4.32 22.35 14.82
C ALA A 266 -3.59 23.70 15.09
N LEU A 267 -2.41 23.88 14.46
CA LEU A 267 -1.67 25.14 14.55
C LEU A 267 -2.47 26.30 13.99
N ALA A 268 -3.15 26.13 12.85
CA ALA A 268 -3.99 27.14 12.24
C ALA A 268 -5.19 27.49 13.12
N ASP A 269 -5.87 26.51 13.73
CA ASP A 269 -6.99 26.72 14.66
C ASP A 269 -6.57 27.51 15.92
N LYS A 270 -5.30 27.37 16.34
CA LYS A 270 -4.68 28.16 17.40
C LYS A 270 -4.14 29.53 16.94
N GLY A 271 -4.36 29.91 15.68
CA GLY A 271 -3.91 31.18 15.11
C GLY A 271 -2.41 31.25 14.84
N LEU A 272 -1.71 30.11 14.85
CA LEU A 272 -0.29 30.02 14.52
C LEU A 272 -0.08 29.85 13.01
N VAL A 273 0.91 30.51 12.48
CA VAL A 273 1.19 30.54 11.04
C VAL A 273 2.38 29.66 10.70
N VAL A 274 2.14 28.62 9.91
CA VAL A 274 3.18 27.77 9.31
C VAL A 274 3.70 28.47 8.05
N PRO A 275 5.01 28.62 7.86
CA PRO A 275 6.14 28.19 8.71
C PRO A 275 6.64 29.27 9.69
N ARG A 276 6.01 30.45 9.73
CA ARG A 276 6.53 31.63 10.48
C ARG A 276 6.70 31.33 11.97
N ASP A 277 5.69 30.72 12.59
CA ASP A 277 5.67 30.47 14.03
C ASP A 277 6.27 29.07 14.35
N ILE A 278 5.90 28.06 13.55
CA ILE A 278 6.41 26.69 13.61
C ILE A 278 6.52 26.18 12.16
N ALA A 279 7.70 25.69 11.75
CA ALA A 279 7.88 25.02 10.48
C ALA A 279 7.41 23.55 10.59
N VAL A 280 6.87 22.98 9.51
CA VAL A 280 6.38 21.58 9.52
C VAL A 280 6.94 20.83 8.33
N ALA A 281 7.40 19.60 8.57
CA ALA A 281 7.75 18.62 7.53
C ALA A 281 7.11 17.28 7.84
N GLY A 282 6.72 16.57 6.78
CA GLY A 282 6.15 15.22 6.82
C GLY A 282 7.04 14.17 6.17
N PHE A 283 6.44 13.01 5.87
CA PHE A 283 7.05 11.90 5.17
C PHE A 283 5.98 11.21 4.31
N ASP A 284 6.32 10.68 3.14
CA ASP A 284 5.62 9.91 2.12
C ASP A 284 5.44 10.65 0.79
N ASP A 285 5.26 11.97 0.79
CA ASP A 285 4.90 12.83 -0.35
C ASP A 285 3.58 12.39 -1.02
N ILE A 286 2.54 12.22 -0.18
CA ILE A 286 1.20 11.89 -0.66
C ILE A 286 0.63 13.03 -1.54
N PRO A 287 -0.28 12.73 -2.48
CA PRO A 287 -0.79 13.73 -3.43
C PRO A 287 -1.32 15.01 -2.81
N VAL A 288 -1.96 14.95 -1.63
CA VAL A 288 -2.52 16.12 -0.95
C VAL A 288 -1.43 17.05 -0.39
N ALA A 289 -0.24 16.56 -0.06
CA ALA A 289 0.86 17.38 0.50
C ALA A 289 1.16 18.64 -0.33
N ARG A 290 1.14 18.53 -1.66
CA ARG A 290 1.35 19.65 -2.58
C ARG A 290 0.16 20.60 -2.71
N LEU A 291 -1.03 20.15 -2.31
CA LEU A 291 -2.29 20.92 -2.40
C LEU A 291 -2.58 21.72 -1.14
N MET A 292 -1.91 21.40 -0.03
CA MET A 292 -2.02 22.16 1.23
C MET A 292 -1.66 23.63 1.06
N ARG A 293 -2.10 24.45 2.01
CA ARG A 293 -1.74 25.89 2.09
C ARG A 293 -1.35 26.23 3.52
N PRO A 294 -0.05 26.42 3.78
CA PRO A 294 1.11 26.28 2.88
C PRO A 294 1.31 24.86 2.39
N SER A 295 1.95 24.68 1.20
CA SER A 295 2.27 23.34 0.67
C SER A 295 3.29 22.63 1.55
N LEU A 296 3.06 21.33 1.82
CA LEU A 296 3.81 20.56 2.81
C LEU A 296 5.19 20.12 2.28
N THR A 297 6.25 20.52 3.00
CA THR A 297 7.58 19.93 2.88
C THR A 297 7.51 18.50 3.38
N THR A 298 8.05 17.54 2.61
CA THR A 298 7.93 16.12 2.96
C THR A 298 9.04 15.30 2.32
N VAL A 299 9.26 14.10 2.82
CA VAL A 299 10.19 13.13 2.24
C VAL A 299 9.42 12.25 1.24
N ARG A 300 9.86 12.25 -0.01
CA ARG A 300 9.28 11.38 -1.04
C ARG A 300 9.79 9.96 -0.93
N ALA A 301 8.90 9.03 -0.59
CA ALA A 301 9.15 7.60 -0.45
C ALA A 301 9.01 6.82 -1.78
N ASN A 302 8.43 7.44 -2.83
CA ASN A 302 8.12 6.80 -4.13
C ASN A 302 7.37 5.47 -3.99
N ILE A 303 6.44 5.39 -3.03
CA ILE A 303 5.77 4.13 -2.62
C ILE A 303 5.04 3.43 -3.78
N ALA A 304 4.45 4.19 -4.72
CA ALA A 304 3.81 3.61 -5.89
C ALA A 304 4.82 2.91 -6.83
N ASP A 305 6.00 3.49 -7.04
CA ASP A 305 7.07 2.85 -7.84
C ASP A 305 7.65 1.64 -7.14
N LEU A 306 7.88 1.73 -5.83
CA LEU A 306 8.32 0.61 -5.00
C LEU A 306 7.34 -0.57 -5.10
N SER A 307 6.04 -0.31 -4.92
CA SER A 307 4.99 -1.32 -4.99
C SER A 307 4.84 -1.93 -6.39
N ARG A 308 4.97 -1.12 -7.44
CA ARG A 308 5.02 -1.57 -8.83
C ARG A 308 6.20 -2.54 -9.05
N ARG A 309 7.40 -2.19 -8.58
CA ARG A 309 8.61 -3.03 -8.69
C ARG A 309 8.46 -4.32 -7.91
N ALA A 310 7.84 -4.27 -6.73
CA ALA A 310 7.56 -5.44 -5.92
C ALA A 310 6.67 -6.46 -6.67
N LEU A 311 5.57 -5.98 -7.31
CA LEU A 311 4.73 -6.87 -8.12
C LEU A 311 5.46 -7.39 -9.36
N GLU A 312 6.20 -6.55 -10.07
CA GLU A 312 6.97 -6.96 -11.24
C GLU A 312 7.97 -8.07 -10.87
N ARG A 313 8.62 -7.94 -9.72
CA ARG A 313 9.52 -8.96 -9.18
C ARG A 313 8.79 -10.25 -8.81
N LEU A 314 7.63 -10.13 -8.13
CA LEU A 314 6.80 -11.29 -7.80
C LEU A 314 6.38 -12.05 -9.07
N ALA A 315 5.94 -11.34 -10.10
CA ALA A 315 5.55 -11.94 -11.36
C ALA A 315 6.73 -12.67 -12.05
N GLN A 316 7.94 -12.11 -12.04
CA GLN A 316 9.14 -12.77 -12.54
C GLN A 316 9.44 -14.08 -11.79
N ILE A 317 9.24 -14.08 -10.46
CA ILE A 317 9.42 -15.30 -9.65
C ILE A 317 8.37 -16.36 -10.03
N ILE A 318 7.11 -15.97 -10.17
CA ILE A 318 6.01 -16.85 -10.58
C ILE A 318 6.25 -17.43 -11.98
N ASP A 319 6.80 -16.66 -12.90
CA ASP A 319 7.12 -17.07 -14.27
C ASP A 319 8.42 -17.90 -14.36
N GLY A 320 9.16 -18.06 -13.25
CA GLY A 320 10.44 -18.78 -13.21
C GLY A 320 11.60 -17.99 -13.82
N GLU A 321 11.42 -16.72 -14.14
CA GLU A 321 12.44 -15.86 -14.74
C GLU A 321 13.46 -15.35 -13.71
N ALA A 322 13.11 -15.38 -12.43
CA ALA A 322 13.97 -14.91 -11.36
C ALA A 322 13.91 -15.82 -10.13
N PRO A 323 15.06 -16.08 -9.48
CA PRO A 323 15.08 -16.87 -8.25
C PRO A 323 14.44 -16.10 -7.09
N LEU A 324 13.81 -16.84 -6.18
CA LEU A 324 13.51 -16.32 -4.85
C LEU A 324 14.85 -16.07 -4.15
N ARG A 325 15.25 -14.82 -4.01
CA ARG A 325 16.50 -14.46 -3.34
C ARG A 325 16.21 -13.65 -2.10
N ASN A 326 16.92 -13.99 -1.03
CA ASN A 326 16.95 -13.23 0.21
C ASN A 326 17.76 -11.93 -0.01
N ALA A 327 17.10 -10.89 -0.54
CA ALA A 327 17.72 -9.59 -0.74
C ALA A 327 16.69 -8.50 -0.47
N ALA A 328 16.87 -7.76 0.61
CA ALA A 328 16.19 -6.49 0.81
C ALA A 328 16.74 -5.48 -0.22
N GLN A 329 15.85 -4.87 -0.98
CA GLN A 329 16.15 -3.77 -1.89
C GLN A 329 15.65 -2.47 -1.25
N THR A 330 16.58 -1.67 -0.78
CA THR A 330 16.26 -0.34 -0.25
C THR A 330 16.09 0.63 -1.40
N VAL A 331 14.96 1.31 -1.45
CA VAL A 331 14.67 2.39 -2.38
C VAL A 331 14.95 3.70 -1.67
N GLY A 332 15.84 4.50 -2.24
CA GLY A 332 16.20 5.80 -1.68
C GLY A 332 15.01 6.75 -1.58
N SER A 333 14.94 7.48 -0.51
CA SER A 333 14.01 8.57 -0.27
C SER A 333 14.70 9.92 -0.46
N HIS A 334 13.97 10.99 -0.72
CA HIS A 334 14.54 12.33 -0.88
C HIS A 334 13.58 13.43 -0.42
N LEU A 335 14.14 14.46 0.19
CA LEU A 335 13.37 15.60 0.69
C LEU A 335 12.82 16.46 -0.46
N ILE A 336 11.54 16.81 -0.37
CA ILE A 336 10.85 17.77 -1.22
C ILE A 336 10.53 19.00 -0.38
N VAL A 337 11.34 20.03 -0.53
CA VAL A 337 11.14 21.30 0.19
C VAL A 337 10.02 22.08 -0.44
N ARG A 338 9.07 22.55 0.42
CA ARG A 338 7.92 23.37 0.05
C ARG A 338 7.69 24.49 1.06
N ASP A 339 6.51 25.14 0.97
CA ASP A 339 6.19 26.36 1.72
C ASP A 339 6.10 26.16 3.24
N SER A 340 5.77 24.95 3.73
CA SER A 340 5.56 24.67 5.16
C SER A 340 6.83 24.72 6.01
N SER A 341 8.01 24.77 5.38
CA SER A 341 9.30 24.87 6.09
C SER A 341 10.20 25.98 5.59
N THR A 342 9.78 26.75 4.58
CA THR A 342 10.56 27.86 4.03
C THR A 342 9.84 29.18 4.23
N LEU A 343 10.49 30.13 4.93
CA LEU A 343 10.02 31.50 4.97
C LEU A 343 10.18 32.11 3.56
N GLN A 344 9.06 32.40 2.88
CA GLN A 344 9.11 33.18 1.64
C GLN A 344 9.65 34.57 1.99
N THR A 345 10.86 34.88 1.55
CA THR A 345 11.33 36.25 1.55
C THR A 345 10.40 37.06 0.64
N ALA A 346 9.94 38.20 1.11
CA ALA A 346 8.91 39.04 0.47
C ALA A 346 9.24 39.53 -0.97
N ALA A 347 10.39 39.10 -1.53
CA ALA A 347 10.89 39.56 -2.84
C ALA A 347 10.30 38.80 -4.05
N ALA A 348 9.54 37.69 -3.86
CA ALA A 348 9.08 36.87 -5.00
C ALA A 348 7.62 37.13 -5.46
N LYS A 349 6.91 38.11 -4.90
CA LYS A 349 5.51 38.40 -5.25
C LYS A 349 5.31 39.45 -6.35
N THR A 350 6.36 39.88 -7.05
CA THR A 350 6.25 40.96 -8.06
C THR A 350 6.50 40.50 -9.50
N ALA A 351 6.18 39.24 -9.81
CA ALA A 351 6.27 38.78 -11.19
C ALA A 351 5.11 37.81 -11.51
N PHE A 352 3.90 38.36 -11.69
CA PHE A 352 2.85 37.79 -12.57
C PHE A 352 1.92 38.93 -12.98
#